data_aa7c6c983d6fa26bc54dffe1cdf181a2
#
_entry.id   aa7c6c983d6fa26bc54dffe1cdf181a2
#
_cell.length_a   1.000
_cell.length_b   1.000
_cell.length_c   1.000
_cell.angle_alpha   90.00
_cell.angle_beta   90.00
_cell.angle_gamma   90.00
#
_symmetry.space_group_name_H-M   'P 1'
#
loop_
_entity.id
_entity.type
_entity.pdbx_description
1 polymer ?
#
loop_
_entity_poly.entity_id
_entity_poly.type
_entity_poly.pdbx_seq_one_letter_code
_entity_poly.pdbx_strand_id
1 'polypeptide(L)'
;DITGNKLMDDDNELTNEYTETNADPYVDKTNNNEPENLNTKTVKKGDEIVYQVWLDTTKLKASDNIQAVGITDKYEADKLKINAADIKAYDSVTGTDVTSKFVITVNNGEITATSKDEFIKDKVIDTTKFEFGRYYKFDIPATVKTTTPDGVDIENTANQIVHQYDPTKRDITKPEKPTQKRVVNLPISPPLNFTKRLDGRQLQANEFTFELRKDGVKVADAQNDAPNANGVAKINFKALQFTHADLGKTYTYTVKDVAGSDATVTYDTMVATITVTIQKDGTAKAIVAHL
;
A
#
# COMPACT_ATOMS: atom_id res chain seq x y z
N ASP A 1 27.01 -22.78 17.23
CA ASP A 1 26.15 -22.35 18.32
C ASP A 1 24.93 -21.62 17.74
N ILE A 2 23.76 -22.26 17.83
CA ILE A 2 22.54 -21.70 17.30
C ILE A 2 21.80 -21.05 18.42
N THR A 3 22.01 -19.78 18.52
CA THR A 3 21.07 -18.93 19.21
C THR A 3 20.21 -18.23 18.17
N GLY A 4 18.98 -17.96 18.47
CA GLY A 4 18.10 -17.22 17.56
C GLY A 4 18.75 -15.97 16.98
N ASN A 5 19.58 -15.30 17.78
CA ASN A 5 20.28 -14.09 17.37
C ASN A 5 21.35 -14.28 16.31
N LYS A 6 21.93 -15.48 16.21
CA LYS A 6 22.91 -15.78 15.15
C LYS A 6 22.27 -16.19 13.85
N LEU A 7 21.10 -16.80 13.92
CA LEU A 7 20.34 -17.17 12.74
C LEU A 7 19.65 -15.97 12.11
N MET A 8 19.35 -14.97 12.94
CA MET A 8 18.67 -13.75 12.55
C MET A 8 19.55 -12.57 12.93
N ASP A 9 20.55 -12.34 12.12
CA ASP A 9 21.44 -11.20 12.22
C ASP A 9 20.65 -9.90 12.14
N ASP A 10 21.08 -8.86 12.87
CA ASP A 10 20.39 -7.56 12.87
C ASP A 10 20.33 -6.91 11.49
N ASP A 11 21.25 -7.30 10.59
CA ASP A 11 21.26 -6.85 9.21
C ASP A 11 20.33 -7.66 8.29
N ASN A 12 19.75 -8.75 8.78
CA ASN A 12 18.87 -9.61 8.00
C ASN A 12 17.42 -9.21 8.19
N GLU A 13 16.91 -8.48 7.27
CA GLU A 13 15.53 -8.08 7.25
C GLU A 13 14.73 -8.86 6.22
N LEU A 14 13.47 -9.17 6.55
CA LEU A 14 12.59 -9.90 5.65
C LEU A 14 11.89 -9.01 4.63
N THR A 15 12.22 -7.75 4.59
CA THR A 15 11.63 -6.81 3.67
C THR A 15 12.46 -6.66 2.42
N ASN A 16 11.88 -6.09 1.40
CA ASN A 16 12.53 -5.77 0.15
C ASN A 16 13.65 -4.73 0.24
N GLU A 17 13.98 -4.22 1.39
CA GLU A 17 15.21 -3.44 1.57
C GLU A 17 16.46 -4.21 1.27
N TYR A 18 16.35 -5.52 1.35
CA TYR A 18 17.32 -6.43 0.86
C TYR A 18 17.71 -6.21 -0.56
N THR A 19 17.05 -5.40 -1.23
CA THR A 19 17.02 -5.52 -2.64
C THR A 19 17.53 -4.31 -3.30
N GLU A 20 18.76 -4.16 -3.22
CA GLU A 20 19.56 -3.66 -4.31
C GLU A 20 19.24 -4.37 -5.63
N THR A 21 18.45 -5.44 -5.58
CA THR A 21 18.20 -6.35 -6.69
C THR A 21 16.75 -6.49 -7.10
N ASN A 22 15.94 -5.46 -6.93
CA ASN A 22 14.57 -5.44 -7.47
C ASN A 22 13.51 -6.22 -6.73
N ALA A 23 13.62 -6.42 -5.45
CA ALA A 23 12.53 -7.01 -4.68
C ALA A 23 11.56 -5.96 -4.14
N ASP A 24 11.21 -5.02 -4.95
CA ASP A 24 10.22 -4.01 -4.59
C ASP A 24 8.82 -4.63 -4.56
N PRO A 25 7.96 -4.22 -3.61
CA PRO A 25 6.63 -4.81 -3.47
C PRO A 25 5.67 -4.41 -4.59
N TYR A 26 6.12 -3.62 -5.53
CA TYR A 26 5.27 -3.09 -6.56
C TYR A 26 5.94 -3.11 -7.93
N VAL A 27 5.17 -3.46 -8.94
CA VAL A 27 5.58 -3.36 -10.33
C VAL A 27 4.87 -2.16 -10.96
N ASP A 28 5.61 -1.16 -11.33
CA ASP A 28 5.08 0.00 -12.03
C ASP A 28 4.79 -0.38 -13.49
N LYS A 29 3.51 -0.55 -13.78
CA LYS A 29 3.05 -0.89 -15.13
C LYS A 29 3.13 0.27 -16.12
N THR A 30 3.28 1.50 -15.61
CA THR A 30 3.41 2.68 -16.47
C THR A 30 4.84 2.84 -16.97
N ASN A 31 5.79 2.20 -16.31
CA ASN A 31 7.21 2.27 -16.62
C ASN A 31 7.77 0.88 -17.02
N ASN A 32 7.18 0.25 -18.04
CA ASN A 32 7.60 -1.04 -18.59
C ASN A 32 7.65 -2.19 -17.56
N ASN A 33 6.80 -2.15 -16.54
CA ASN A 33 6.75 -3.13 -15.46
C ASN A 33 8.03 -3.22 -14.61
N GLU A 34 8.82 -2.16 -14.58
CA GLU A 34 9.94 -2.10 -13.66
C GLU A 34 9.45 -2.06 -12.20
N PRO A 35 10.07 -2.81 -11.30
CA PRO A 35 9.72 -2.77 -9.89
C PRO A 35 9.96 -1.39 -9.28
N GLU A 36 9.03 -0.94 -8.48
CA GLU A 36 9.13 0.32 -7.75
C GLU A 36 8.90 0.09 -6.26
N ASN A 37 9.77 0.62 -5.43
CA ASN A 37 9.57 0.57 -3.98
C ASN A 37 8.51 1.58 -3.56
N LEU A 38 7.39 1.08 -3.07
CA LEU A 38 6.26 1.89 -2.62
C LEU A 38 6.33 2.31 -1.16
N ASN A 39 7.37 1.93 -0.43
CA ASN A 39 7.48 2.31 0.97
C ASN A 39 7.42 3.84 1.11
N THR A 40 6.50 4.32 1.94
CA THR A 40 6.20 5.75 2.15
C THR A 40 5.55 6.46 0.96
N LYS A 41 5.30 5.78 -0.14
CA LYS A 41 4.63 6.34 -1.31
C LYS A 41 3.12 6.18 -1.23
N THR A 42 2.42 6.86 -2.13
CA THR A 42 0.97 6.90 -2.16
C THR A 42 0.42 5.88 -3.14
N VAL A 43 -0.63 5.16 -2.73
CA VAL A 43 -1.41 4.26 -3.58
C VAL A 43 -2.88 4.68 -3.57
N LYS A 44 -3.65 4.12 -4.47
CA LYS A 44 -5.08 4.42 -4.64
C LYS A 44 -5.94 3.21 -4.28
N LYS A 45 -7.19 3.46 -3.93
CA LYS A 45 -8.20 2.42 -3.76
C LYS A 45 -8.32 1.59 -5.03
N GLY A 46 -8.34 0.28 -4.89
CA GLY A 46 -8.40 -0.64 -6.01
C GLY A 46 -7.04 -1.02 -6.59
N ASP A 47 -5.97 -0.34 -6.22
CA ASP A 47 -4.63 -0.70 -6.68
C ASP A 47 -4.23 -2.08 -6.17
N GLU A 48 -3.53 -2.81 -7.01
CA GLU A 48 -2.83 -4.03 -6.63
C GLU A 48 -1.38 -3.72 -6.34
N ILE A 49 -0.94 -4.08 -5.14
CA ILE A 49 0.44 -3.97 -4.69
C ILE A 49 0.96 -5.36 -4.32
N VAL A 50 2.26 -5.56 -4.40
CA VAL A 50 2.88 -6.84 -4.05
C VAL A 50 3.89 -6.61 -2.93
N TYR A 51 3.61 -7.18 -1.76
CA TYR A 51 4.62 -7.24 -0.71
C TYR A 51 5.59 -8.36 -1.01
N GLN A 52 6.87 -8.08 -0.86
CA GLN A 52 7.92 -9.08 -0.98
C GLN A 52 8.55 -9.30 0.38
N VAL A 53 8.52 -10.53 0.82
CA VAL A 53 9.09 -10.93 2.10
C VAL A 53 10.13 -12.01 1.84
N TRP A 54 11.34 -11.77 2.33
CA TRP A 54 12.48 -12.65 2.08
C TRP A 54 12.83 -13.44 3.33
N LEU A 55 12.67 -14.75 3.25
CA LEU A 55 13.14 -15.67 4.27
C LEU A 55 14.63 -15.91 4.08
N ASP A 56 15.41 -15.56 5.07
CA ASP A 56 16.86 -15.74 5.04
C ASP A 56 17.27 -17.07 5.67
N THR A 57 17.71 -18.00 4.85
CA THR A 57 18.33 -19.26 5.29
C THR A 57 19.82 -19.31 4.98
N THR A 58 20.42 -18.18 4.62
CA THR A 58 21.83 -18.15 4.16
C THR A 58 22.82 -18.66 5.20
N LYS A 59 22.52 -18.48 6.49
CA LYS A 59 23.39 -18.92 7.59
C LYS A 59 22.96 -20.23 8.23
N LEU A 60 21.89 -20.84 7.74
CA LEU A 60 21.42 -22.13 8.26
C LEU A 60 22.21 -23.31 7.66
N LYS A 61 22.47 -24.30 8.50
CA LYS A 61 23.20 -25.52 8.16
C LYS A 61 22.44 -26.74 8.66
N ALA A 62 22.73 -27.89 8.09
CA ALA A 62 22.15 -29.17 8.54
C ALA A 62 22.40 -29.42 10.03
N SER A 63 23.59 -29.04 10.53
CA SER A 63 23.96 -29.22 11.95
C SER A 63 23.19 -28.32 12.92
N ASP A 64 22.39 -27.40 12.40
CA ASP A 64 21.66 -26.45 13.23
C ASP A 64 20.36 -27.00 13.82
N ASN A 65 20.01 -28.23 13.46
CA ASN A 65 18.79 -28.87 13.96
C ASN A 65 17.52 -28.06 13.74
N ILE A 66 17.36 -27.56 12.55
CA ILE A 66 16.18 -26.75 12.19
C ILE A 66 15.01 -27.68 11.91
N GLN A 67 13.88 -27.44 12.57
CA GLN A 67 12.67 -28.22 12.37
C GLN A 67 11.69 -27.54 11.40
N ALA A 68 11.64 -26.21 11.39
CA ALA A 68 10.82 -25.48 10.46
C ALA A 68 11.40 -24.10 10.21
N VAL A 69 11.18 -23.57 9.02
CA VAL A 69 11.46 -22.20 8.64
C VAL A 69 10.26 -21.60 7.94
N GLY A 70 10.09 -20.30 8.04
CA GLY A 70 8.99 -19.63 7.39
C GLY A 70 8.90 -18.16 7.73
N ILE A 71 7.78 -17.61 7.40
CA ILE A 71 7.44 -16.19 7.66
C ILE A 71 6.05 -16.08 8.25
N THR A 72 5.85 -15.01 9.01
CA THR A 72 4.53 -14.46 9.30
C THR A 72 4.47 -13.05 8.76
N ASP A 73 3.29 -12.62 8.37
CA ASP A 73 3.05 -11.26 7.88
C ASP A 73 1.73 -10.77 8.45
N LYS A 74 1.78 -9.66 9.17
CA LYS A 74 0.61 -9.00 9.70
C LYS A 74 0.24 -7.85 8.78
N TYR A 75 -0.97 -7.89 8.27
CA TYR A 75 -1.53 -6.86 7.41
C TYR A 75 -2.87 -6.37 7.95
N GLU A 76 -3.29 -5.21 7.47
CA GLU A 76 -4.55 -4.61 7.90
C GLU A 76 -5.68 -5.11 7.00
N ALA A 77 -6.44 -6.09 7.47
CA ALA A 77 -7.49 -6.76 6.70
C ALA A 77 -8.69 -5.85 6.37
N ASP A 78 -8.85 -4.75 7.09
CA ASP A 78 -9.85 -3.72 6.79
C ASP A 78 -9.44 -2.82 5.61
N LYS A 79 -8.16 -2.79 5.26
CA LYS A 79 -7.60 -1.95 4.20
C LYS A 79 -7.14 -2.72 2.97
N LEU A 80 -6.72 -3.96 3.15
CA LEU A 80 -6.17 -4.81 2.11
C LEU A 80 -6.93 -6.13 2.00
N LYS A 81 -7.06 -6.61 0.77
CA LYS A 81 -7.52 -7.97 0.46
C LYS A 81 -6.34 -8.80 0.00
N ILE A 82 -6.10 -9.92 0.66
CA ILE A 82 -5.04 -10.88 0.33
C ILE A 82 -5.66 -12.27 0.29
N ASN A 83 -5.39 -13.02 -0.79
CA ASN A 83 -5.82 -14.40 -0.96
C ASN A 83 -4.62 -15.34 -0.87
N ALA A 84 -4.73 -16.41 -0.07
CA ALA A 84 -3.66 -17.38 0.08
C ALA A 84 -3.22 -18.01 -1.24
N ALA A 85 -4.16 -18.26 -2.13
CA ALA A 85 -3.88 -18.87 -3.44
C ALA A 85 -2.99 -18.01 -4.36
N ASP A 86 -2.92 -16.70 -4.11
CA ASP A 86 -2.13 -15.77 -4.92
C ASP A 86 -0.69 -15.61 -4.40
N ILE A 87 -0.41 -16.10 -3.20
CA ILE A 87 0.92 -16.01 -2.60
C ILE A 87 1.83 -17.05 -3.22
N LYS A 88 3.01 -16.61 -3.66
CA LYS A 88 4.04 -17.45 -4.29
C LYS A 88 5.35 -17.34 -3.53
N ALA A 89 6.08 -18.45 -3.49
CA ALA A 89 7.42 -18.50 -2.94
C ALA A 89 8.42 -18.96 -4.00
N TYR A 90 9.55 -18.29 -4.06
CA TYR A 90 10.60 -18.57 -5.03
C TYR A 90 11.93 -18.81 -4.34
N ASP A 91 12.66 -19.79 -4.86
CA ASP A 91 14.06 -20.01 -4.51
C ASP A 91 14.92 -18.93 -5.19
N SER A 92 15.64 -18.13 -4.41
CA SER A 92 16.44 -17.02 -4.94
C SER A 92 17.65 -17.45 -5.78
N VAL A 93 18.12 -18.69 -5.59
CA VAL A 93 19.27 -19.21 -6.34
C VAL A 93 18.85 -19.68 -7.72
N THR A 94 17.76 -20.42 -7.80
CA THR A 94 17.28 -21.04 -9.04
C THR A 94 16.20 -20.23 -9.75
N GLY A 95 15.54 -19.30 -9.05
CA GLY A 95 14.36 -18.58 -9.55
C GLY A 95 13.12 -19.44 -9.68
N THR A 96 13.14 -20.68 -9.23
CA THR A 96 12.02 -21.62 -9.34
C THR A 96 10.92 -21.30 -8.33
N ASP A 97 9.68 -21.50 -8.75
CA ASP A 97 8.52 -21.49 -7.86
C ASP A 97 8.58 -22.72 -6.94
N VAL A 98 8.71 -22.45 -5.66
CA VAL A 98 8.76 -23.47 -4.59
C VAL A 98 7.60 -23.30 -3.60
N THR A 99 6.53 -22.67 -4.02
CA THR A 99 5.34 -22.45 -3.18
C THR A 99 4.84 -23.75 -2.54
N SER A 100 4.91 -24.86 -3.25
CA SER A 100 4.50 -26.16 -2.75
C SER A 100 5.33 -26.70 -1.59
N LYS A 101 6.48 -26.10 -1.29
CA LYS A 101 7.30 -26.47 -0.13
C LYS A 101 6.79 -25.86 1.19
N PHE A 102 5.83 -24.96 1.12
CA PHE A 102 5.31 -24.25 2.27
C PHE A 102 3.82 -24.51 2.47
N VAL A 103 3.41 -24.53 3.73
CA VAL A 103 2.00 -24.42 4.11
C VAL A 103 1.70 -22.94 4.27
N ILE A 104 0.84 -22.40 3.42
CA ILE A 104 0.50 -20.98 3.41
C ILE A 104 -0.95 -20.81 3.86
N THR A 105 -1.16 -20.02 4.90
CA THR A 105 -2.47 -19.69 5.41
C THR A 105 -2.65 -18.18 5.53
N VAL A 106 -3.85 -17.73 5.23
CA VAL A 106 -4.26 -16.33 5.43
C VAL A 106 -5.48 -16.35 6.32
N ASN A 107 -5.37 -15.72 7.48
CA ASN A 107 -6.43 -15.70 8.47
C ASN A 107 -6.62 -14.26 8.98
N ASN A 108 -7.50 -13.53 8.31
CA ASN A 108 -7.97 -12.19 8.67
C ASN A 108 -6.91 -11.31 9.33
N GLY A 109 -5.96 -10.85 8.55
CA GLY A 109 -4.89 -9.95 9.01
C GLY A 109 -3.58 -10.63 9.32
N GLU A 110 -3.49 -11.95 9.21
CA GLU A 110 -2.24 -12.67 9.42
C GLU A 110 -2.01 -13.73 8.34
N ILE A 111 -0.82 -13.66 7.75
CA ILE A 111 -0.31 -14.65 6.81
C ILE A 111 0.73 -15.48 7.53
N THR A 112 0.67 -16.79 7.38
CA THR A 112 1.72 -17.71 7.84
C THR A 112 2.15 -18.59 6.68
N ALA A 113 3.44 -18.67 6.45
CA ALA A 113 4.03 -19.60 5.49
C ALA A 113 5.13 -20.38 6.20
N THR A 114 4.98 -21.68 6.32
CA THR A 114 5.90 -22.53 7.07
C THR A 114 6.29 -23.71 6.21
N SER A 115 7.57 -24.09 6.24
CA SER A 115 8.05 -25.29 5.56
C SER A 115 7.24 -26.52 5.96
N LYS A 116 6.93 -27.38 4.98
CA LYS A 116 6.10 -28.56 5.21
C LYS A 116 6.82 -29.63 6.03
N ASP A 117 6.07 -30.33 6.86
CA ASP A 117 6.58 -31.43 7.70
C ASP A 117 7.12 -32.63 6.90
N GLU A 118 6.69 -32.76 5.63
CA GLU A 118 7.19 -33.84 4.75
C GLU A 118 8.69 -33.77 4.50
N PHE A 119 9.34 -32.65 4.75
CA PHE A 119 10.78 -32.46 4.62
C PHE A 119 11.55 -32.82 5.90
N ILE A 120 10.85 -33.16 6.96
CA ILE A 120 11.46 -33.51 8.24
C ILE A 120 11.86 -35.01 8.22
N LYS A 121 13.10 -35.25 8.57
CA LYS A 121 13.64 -36.61 8.82
C LYS A 121 14.37 -36.58 10.16
N ASP A 122 14.02 -37.52 11.04
CA ASP A 122 14.63 -37.62 12.37
C ASP A 122 14.61 -36.29 13.15
N LYS A 123 13.45 -35.67 13.21
CA LYS A 123 13.14 -34.42 13.96
C LYS A 123 13.57 -33.14 13.28
N VAL A 124 14.40 -33.15 12.26
CA VAL A 124 14.93 -31.96 11.63
C VAL A 124 14.73 -31.99 10.12
N ILE A 125 14.77 -30.81 9.50
CA ILE A 125 14.67 -30.71 8.04
C ILE A 125 15.83 -31.45 7.38
N ASP A 126 15.48 -32.31 6.44
CA ASP A 126 16.43 -32.95 5.53
C ASP A 126 16.85 -31.89 4.47
N THR A 127 18.08 -31.41 4.58
CA THR A 127 18.60 -30.36 3.73
C THR A 127 18.84 -30.79 2.27
N THR A 128 18.69 -32.07 1.96
CA THR A 128 18.69 -32.54 0.57
C THR A 128 17.36 -32.34 -0.11
N LYS A 129 16.29 -32.16 0.66
CA LYS A 129 14.91 -31.95 0.18
C LYS A 129 14.44 -30.52 0.32
N PHE A 130 14.91 -29.83 1.34
CA PHE A 130 14.67 -28.42 1.56
C PHE A 130 16.00 -27.73 1.80
N GLU A 131 16.49 -27.02 0.81
CA GLU A 131 17.85 -26.50 0.83
C GLU A 131 17.95 -25.19 1.61
N PHE A 132 19.02 -25.05 2.41
CA PHE A 132 19.42 -23.82 3.07
C PHE A 132 20.52 -23.10 2.29
N GLY A 133 21.06 -22.04 2.88
CA GLY A 133 22.13 -21.26 2.29
C GLY A 133 21.65 -20.30 1.19
N ARG A 134 20.40 -19.93 1.24
CA ARG A 134 19.73 -19.06 0.25
C ARG A 134 18.58 -18.28 0.85
N TYR A 135 18.04 -17.34 0.07
CA TYR A 135 16.78 -16.69 0.39
C TYR A 135 15.61 -17.40 -0.29
N TYR A 136 14.46 -17.35 0.36
CA TYR A 136 13.18 -17.69 -0.24
C TYR A 136 12.33 -16.43 -0.28
N LYS A 137 11.96 -15.99 -1.48
CA LYS A 137 11.17 -14.78 -1.69
C LYS A 137 9.69 -15.12 -1.73
N PHE A 138 8.92 -14.49 -0.87
CA PHE A 138 7.46 -14.58 -0.89
C PHE A 138 6.89 -13.34 -1.55
N ASP A 139 6.15 -13.54 -2.64
CA ASP A 139 5.35 -12.49 -3.27
C ASP A 139 3.93 -12.58 -2.75
N ILE A 140 3.46 -11.49 -2.14
CA ILE A 140 2.16 -11.40 -1.49
C ILE A 140 1.35 -10.31 -2.17
N PRO A 141 0.54 -10.64 -3.18
CA PRO A 141 -0.34 -9.66 -3.83
C PRO A 141 -1.44 -9.20 -2.87
N ALA A 142 -1.65 -7.91 -2.84
CA ALA A 142 -2.67 -7.28 -2.01
C ALA A 142 -3.43 -6.23 -2.83
N THR A 143 -4.74 -6.21 -2.69
CA THR A 143 -5.59 -5.20 -3.32
C THR A 143 -6.03 -4.20 -2.26
N VAL A 144 -5.82 -2.91 -2.53
CA VAL A 144 -6.29 -1.84 -1.66
C VAL A 144 -7.81 -1.78 -1.75
N LYS A 145 -8.48 -1.99 -0.61
CA LYS A 145 -9.95 -2.01 -0.56
C LYS A 145 -10.54 -0.64 -0.87
N THR A 146 -11.66 -0.62 -1.60
CA THR A 146 -12.38 0.62 -1.92
C THR A 146 -12.97 1.28 -0.68
N THR A 147 -13.15 0.54 0.41
CA THR A 147 -13.61 1.03 1.71
C THR A 147 -12.53 1.64 2.57
N THR A 148 -11.27 1.56 2.14
CA THR A 148 -10.15 2.16 2.88
C THR A 148 -10.30 3.68 2.91
N PRO A 149 -10.24 4.33 4.08
CA PRO A 149 -10.34 5.79 4.17
C PRO A 149 -9.18 6.49 3.47
N ASP A 150 -9.44 7.69 2.95
CA ASP A 150 -8.38 8.54 2.41
C ASP A 150 -7.45 9.04 3.52
N GLY A 151 -6.18 9.23 3.19
CA GLY A 151 -5.19 9.83 4.08
C GLY A 151 -4.67 8.92 5.19
N VAL A 152 -5.08 7.65 5.23
CA VAL A 152 -4.59 6.71 6.23
C VAL A 152 -3.33 6.01 5.75
N ASP A 153 -2.51 5.58 6.71
CA ASP A 153 -1.39 4.70 6.44
C ASP A 153 -1.87 3.26 6.31
N ILE A 154 -1.23 2.51 5.43
CA ILE A 154 -1.40 1.07 5.33
C ILE A 154 -0.10 0.44 5.80
N GLU A 155 -0.18 -0.37 6.86
CA GLU A 155 0.99 -0.95 7.48
C GLU A 155 1.09 -2.45 7.21
N ASN A 156 2.31 -2.90 7.01
CA ASN A 156 2.62 -4.32 6.88
C ASN A 156 3.87 -4.65 7.67
N THR A 157 3.82 -5.70 8.48
CA THR A 157 4.94 -6.13 9.30
C THR A 157 5.14 -7.63 9.14
N ALA A 158 6.33 -8.02 8.70
CA ALA A 158 6.69 -9.42 8.53
C ALA A 158 7.73 -9.85 9.57
N ASN A 159 7.65 -11.11 9.96
CA ASN A 159 8.60 -11.75 10.85
C ASN A 159 9.13 -13.03 10.23
N GLN A 160 10.35 -13.36 10.54
CA GLN A 160 10.93 -14.66 10.20
C GLN A 160 10.66 -15.68 11.30
N ILE A 161 10.36 -16.91 10.89
CA ILE A 161 10.20 -18.05 11.78
C ILE A 161 11.36 -19.00 11.54
N VAL A 162 12.05 -19.34 12.62
CA VAL A 162 13.03 -20.44 12.63
C VAL A 162 12.76 -21.28 13.86
N HIS A 163 12.23 -22.47 13.66
CA HIS A 163 12.03 -23.42 14.75
C HIS A 163 13.21 -24.38 14.81
N GLN A 164 13.90 -24.34 15.90
CA GLN A 164 15.05 -25.21 16.16
C GLN A 164 14.65 -26.34 17.11
N TYR A 165 15.02 -27.55 16.76
CA TYR A 165 14.86 -28.68 17.65
C TYR A 165 16.00 -28.73 18.66
N ASP A 166 15.67 -28.78 19.95
CA ASP A 166 16.63 -28.98 21.02
C ASP A 166 16.50 -30.42 21.58
N PRO A 167 17.43 -31.30 21.24
CA PRO A 167 17.34 -32.70 21.69
C PRO A 167 17.48 -32.87 23.21
N THR A 168 18.06 -31.88 23.91
CA THR A 168 18.21 -31.94 25.38
C THR A 168 16.94 -31.60 26.10
N LYS A 169 16.16 -30.69 25.58
CA LYS A 169 14.89 -30.22 26.14
C LYS A 169 13.68 -30.85 25.49
N ARG A 170 13.86 -31.45 24.32
CA ARG A 170 12.81 -31.95 23.44
C ARG A 170 11.76 -30.93 23.07
N ASP A 171 12.13 -29.66 23.16
CA ASP A 171 11.30 -28.53 22.82
C ASP A 171 11.77 -27.85 21.53
N ILE A 172 10.86 -27.15 20.88
CA ILE A 172 11.16 -26.35 19.70
C ILE A 172 11.45 -24.92 20.17
N THR A 173 12.63 -24.44 19.84
CA THR A 173 12.98 -23.03 20.00
C THR A 173 12.40 -22.24 18.84
N LYS A 174 11.75 -21.12 19.13
CA LYS A 174 11.10 -20.25 18.15
C LYS A 174 11.72 -18.87 18.14
N PRO A 175 12.93 -18.71 17.63
CA PRO A 175 13.46 -17.37 17.47
C PRO A 175 12.67 -16.65 16.35
N GLU A 176 12.26 -15.45 16.63
CA GLU A 176 11.55 -14.59 15.68
C GLU A 176 12.24 -13.22 15.66
N LYS A 177 12.41 -12.67 14.48
CA LYS A 177 12.94 -11.32 14.30
C LYS A 177 11.91 -10.48 13.57
N PRO A 178 11.43 -9.39 14.18
CA PRO A 178 10.58 -8.43 13.49
C PRO A 178 11.30 -7.82 12.30
N THR A 179 10.58 -7.67 11.21
CA THR A 179 11.05 -6.95 10.04
C THR A 179 10.67 -5.48 10.13
N GLN A 180 11.21 -4.70 9.22
CA GLN A 180 10.78 -3.33 9.09
C GLN A 180 9.30 -3.24 8.73
N LYS A 181 8.68 -2.22 9.29
CA LYS A 181 7.30 -1.89 9.03
C LYS A 181 7.18 -1.21 7.66
N ARG A 182 6.35 -1.75 6.81
CA ARG A 182 6.03 -1.15 5.52
C ARG A 182 4.82 -0.27 5.66
N VAL A 183 4.93 0.93 5.16
CA VAL A 183 3.84 1.92 5.19
C VAL A 183 3.57 2.38 3.77
N VAL A 184 2.32 2.27 3.37
CA VAL A 184 1.83 2.76 2.08
C VAL A 184 0.68 3.69 2.37
N ASN A 185 0.71 4.89 1.79
CA ASN A 185 -0.23 5.95 2.10
C ASN A 185 -1.26 6.10 1.00
N LEU A 186 -2.50 6.38 1.39
CA LEU A 186 -3.53 6.77 0.43
C LEU A 186 -3.51 8.29 0.21
N PRO A 187 -3.93 8.75 -0.98
CA PRO A 187 -4.11 10.16 -1.24
C PRO A 187 -5.12 10.79 -0.30
N ILE A 188 -4.86 12.00 0.14
CA ILE A 188 -5.76 12.81 0.96
C ILE A 188 -6.60 13.66 0.03
N SER A 189 -7.93 13.50 0.12
CA SER A 189 -8.88 14.32 -0.64
C SER A 189 -9.51 15.36 0.29
N PRO A 190 -9.34 16.67 0.02
CA PRO A 190 -9.92 17.69 0.87
C PRO A 190 -11.44 17.73 0.72
N PRO A 191 -12.18 18.08 1.78
CA PRO A 191 -13.63 18.21 1.74
C PRO A 191 -14.01 19.55 1.07
N LEU A 192 -14.02 19.57 -0.26
CA LEU A 192 -14.41 20.75 -1.03
C LEU A 192 -15.91 20.72 -1.33
N ASN A 193 -16.64 21.68 -0.75
CA ASN A 193 -18.08 21.80 -0.91
C ASN A 193 -18.40 23.00 -1.81
N PHE A 194 -18.24 22.82 -3.12
CA PHE A 194 -18.70 23.78 -4.11
C PHE A 194 -19.99 23.33 -4.73
N THR A 195 -20.87 24.29 -5.01
CA THR A 195 -22.13 24.05 -5.68
C THR A 195 -22.34 25.05 -6.80
N LYS A 196 -23.12 24.65 -7.80
CA LYS A 196 -23.55 25.48 -8.92
C LYS A 196 -25.06 25.46 -9.01
N ARG A 197 -25.62 26.65 -9.28
CA ARG A 197 -27.02 26.83 -9.57
C ARG A 197 -27.17 27.64 -10.84
N LEU A 198 -28.14 27.31 -11.65
CA LEU A 198 -28.52 28.05 -12.83
C LEU A 198 -29.95 28.54 -12.68
N ASP A 199 -30.14 29.88 -12.82
CA ASP A 199 -31.46 30.48 -12.79
C ASP A 199 -32.07 30.53 -14.19
N GLY A 200 -33.40 30.41 -14.26
CA GLY A 200 -34.17 30.54 -15.50
C GLY A 200 -34.40 29.26 -16.28
N ARG A 201 -33.61 28.23 -16.09
CA ARG A 201 -33.84 26.87 -16.65
C ARG A 201 -33.15 25.83 -15.81
N GLN A 202 -33.44 24.57 -16.11
CA GLN A 202 -32.81 23.46 -15.40
C GLN A 202 -31.35 23.31 -15.80
N LEU A 203 -30.48 23.17 -14.79
CA LEU A 203 -29.08 22.87 -14.94
C LEU A 203 -28.92 21.42 -15.41
N GLN A 204 -28.01 21.20 -16.33
CA GLN A 204 -27.63 19.86 -16.78
C GLN A 204 -26.29 19.46 -16.20
N ALA A 205 -26.06 18.14 -16.04
CA ALA A 205 -24.75 17.62 -15.65
C ALA A 205 -23.69 18.01 -16.70
N ASN A 206 -22.49 18.31 -16.22
CA ASN A 206 -21.33 18.68 -17.05
C ASN A 206 -21.53 19.94 -17.91
N GLU A 207 -22.43 20.82 -17.51
CA GLU A 207 -22.74 22.03 -18.29
C GLU A 207 -21.76 23.16 -18.06
N PHE A 208 -21.26 23.30 -16.84
CA PHE A 208 -20.33 24.36 -16.46
C PHE A 208 -18.98 23.78 -16.08
N THR A 209 -17.92 24.51 -16.45
CA THR A 209 -16.53 24.16 -16.13
C THR A 209 -15.96 25.15 -15.16
N PHE A 210 -15.23 24.64 -14.17
CA PHE A 210 -14.55 25.40 -13.15
C PHE A 210 -13.06 25.16 -13.21
N GLU A 211 -12.26 26.19 -13.07
CA GLU A 211 -10.81 26.09 -13.00
C GLU A 211 -10.32 26.33 -11.58
N LEU A 212 -9.43 25.44 -11.14
CA LEU A 212 -8.65 25.60 -9.92
C LEU A 212 -7.24 26.02 -10.30
N ARG A 213 -6.79 27.17 -9.77
CA ARG A 213 -5.46 27.73 -10.04
C ARG A 213 -4.65 27.93 -8.78
N LYS A 214 -3.36 27.72 -8.89
CA LYS A 214 -2.38 28.04 -7.86
C LYS A 214 -1.27 28.87 -8.48
N ASP A 215 -1.00 30.04 -7.88
CA ASP A 215 0.01 30.98 -8.37
C ASP A 215 -0.16 31.31 -9.87
N GLY A 216 -1.40 31.46 -10.31
CA GLY A 216 -1.74 31.77 -11.70
C GLY A 216 -1.69 30.59 -12.67
N VAL A 217 -1.33 29.40 -12.21
CA VAL A 217 -1.24 28.19 -13.03
C VAL A 217 -2.44 27.29 -12.77
N LYS A 218 -3.10 26.82 -13.82
CA LYS A 218 -4.20 25.86 -13.71
C LYS A 218 -3.67 24.53 -13.19
N VAL A 219 -4.25 24.03 -12.10
CA VAL A 219 -3.89 22.75 -11.48
C VAL A 219 -4.98 21.70 -11.60
N ALA A 220 -6.23 22.10 -11.82
CA ALA A 220 -7.36 21.19 -12.02
C ALA A 220 -8.51 21.87 -12.72
N ASP A 221 -9.34 21.06 -13.39
CA ASP A 221 -10.66 21.42 -13.88
C ASP A 221 -11.71 20.57 -13.17
N ALA A 222 -12.92 21.10 -13.08
CA ALA A 222 -14.07 20.33 -12.64
C ALA A 222 -15.32 20.77 -13.38
N GLN A 223 -16.28 19.88 -13.50
CA GLN A 223 -17.61 20.18 -14.01
C GLN A 223 -18.65 19.91 -12.92
N ASN A 224 -19.80 20.53 -13.06
CA ASN A 224 -20.90 20.25 -12.15
C ASN A 224 -21.50 18.88 -12.40
N ASP A 225 -21.91 18.22 -11.31
CA ASP A 225 -22.70 16.99 -11.38
C ASP A 225 -24.16 17.34 -11.78
N ALA A 226 -25.01 16.32 -11.94
CA ALA A 226 -26.42 16.52 -12.11
C ALA A 226 -27.02 17.25 -10.91
N PRO A 227 -27.95 18.19 -11.12
CA PRO A 227 -28.57 18.93 -10.01
C PRO A 227 -29.46 18.03 -9.16
N ASN A 228 -29.57 18.39 -7.86
CA ASN A 228 -30.55 17.79 -6.97
C ASN A 228 -31.96 18.34 -7.27
N ALA A 229 -32.96 17.92 -6.47
CA ALA A 229 -34.35 18.36 -6.63
C ALA A 229 -34.53 19.88 -6.49
N ASN A 230 -33.61 20.59 -5.82
CA ASN A 230 -33.63 22.02 -5.63
C ASN A 230 -32.85 22.76 -6.73
N GLY A 231 -32.38 22.07 -7.75
CA GLY A 231 -31.61 22.66 -8.85
C GLY A 231 -30.17 23.01 -8.51
N VAL A 232 -29.64 22.48 -7.42
CA VAL A 232 -28.28 22.72 -6.97
C VAL A 232 -27.40 21.51 -7.30
N ALA A 233 -26.31 21.75 -8.01
CA ALA A 233 -25.35 20.71 -8.39
C ALA A 233 -24.03 20.84 -7.63
N LYS A 234 -23.43 19.71 -7.28
CA LYS A 234 -22.09 19.68 -6.72
C LYS A 234 -21.04 19.84 -7.81
N ILE A 235 -19.93 20.45 -7.46
CA ILE A 235 -18.73 20.56 -8.29
C ILE A 235 -17.66 19.67 -7.69
N ASN A 236 -17.10 18.79 -8.51
CA ASN A 236 -16.18 17.75 -8.03
C ASN A 236 -14.77 17.96 -8.58
N PHE A 237 -13.85 18.39 -7.73
CA PHE A 237 -12.43 18.52 -8.05
C PHE A 237 -11.65 17.24 -7.69
N LYS A 238 -11.86 16.18 -8.44
CA LYS A 238 -11.24 14.86 -8.18
C LYS A 238 -9.71 14.87 -8.28
N ALA A 239 -9.14 15.80 -9.05
CA ALA A 239 -7.70 15.89 -9.26
C ALA A 239 -6.94 16.53 -8.11
N LEU A 240 -7.63 17.21 -7.17
CA LEU A 240 -6.98 17.83 -6.03
C LEU A 240 -6.80 16.81 -4.91
N GLN A 241 -5.62 16.19 -4.87
CA GLN A 241 -5.26 15.20 -3.87
C GLN A 241 -3.90 15.54 -3.25
N PHE A 242 -3.74 15.19 -1.97
CA PHE A 242 -2.54 15.42 -1.21
C PHE A 242 -1.99 14.10 -0.66
N THR A 243 -0.73 14.10 -0.31
CA THR A 243 -0.03 12.92 0.20
C THR A 243 0.56 13.20 1.57
N HIS A 244 1.19 12.21 2.17
CA HIS A 244 1.91 12.36 3.42
C HIS A 244 3.01 13.44 3.37
N ALA A 245 3.57 13.70 2.21
CA ALA A 245 4.56 14.77 2.03
C ALA A 245 3.98 16.18 2.30
N ASP A 246 2.66 16.31 2.23
CA ASP A 246 1.95 17.57 2.44
C ASP A 246 1.50 17.80 3.88
N LEU A 247 1.75 16.87 4.78
CA LEU A 247 1.35 16.99 6.19
C LEU A 247 1.92 18.27 6.82
N GLY A 248 1.05 19.00 7.49
CA GLY A 248 1.38 20.28 8.14
C GLY A 248 1.50 21.46 7.19
N LYS A 249 1.25 21.27 5.89
CA LYS A 249 1.33 22.34 4.89
C LYS A 249 -0.03 22.96 4.60
N THR A 250 0.00 24.24 4.18
CA THR A 250 -1.16 25.00 3.77
C THR A 250 -0.97 25.50 2.34
N TYR A 251 -1.99 25.31 1.52
CA TYR A 251 -1.99 25.72 0.12
C TYR A 251 -3.19 26.62 -0.17
N THR A 252 -2.98 27.62 -1.00
CA THR A 252 -4.04 28.56 -1.42
C THR A 252 -4.28 28.45 -2.92
N TYR A 253 -5.54 28.31 -3.28
CA TYR A 253 -6.01 28.20 -4.66
C TYR A 253 -7.06 29.25 -4.96
N THR A 254 -7.23 29.56 -6.23
CA THR A 254 -8.38 30.32 -6.72
C THR A 254 -9.27 29.40 -7.57
N VAL A 255 -10.58 29.55 -7.43
CA VAL A 255 -11.60 28.85 -8.23
C VAL A 255 -12.35 29.84 -9.04
N LYS A 256 -12.49 29.59 -10.32
CA LYS A 256 -13.18 30.43 -11.26
C LYS A 256 -14.14 29.63 -12.12
N ASP A 257 -15.35 30.12 -12.29
CA ASP A 257 -16.28 29.63 -13.30
C ASP A 257 -15.78 30.11 -14.68
N VAL A 258 -15.58 29.15 -15.59
CA VAL A 258 -15.10 29.50 -16.93
C VAL A 258 -16.28 29.88 -17.80
N ALA A 259 -16.23 31.09 -18.35
CA ALA A 259 -17.27 31.56 -19.26
C ALA A 259 -17.35 30.65 -20.50
N GLY A 260 -18.54 30.15 -20.76
CA GLY A 260 -18.83 29.35 -21.96
C GLY A 260 -19.32 30.24 -23.13
N SER A 261 -19.77 29.56 -24.19
CA SER A 261 -20.22 30.21 -25.43
C SER A 261 -21.74 30.36 -25.58
N ASP A 262 -22.52 29.92 -24.58
CA ASP A 262 -23.98 30.03 -24.62
C ASP A 262 -24.42 31.48 -24.35
N ALA A 263 -24.87 32.17 -25.38
CA ALA A 263 -25.29 33.55 -25.30
C ALA A 263 -26.55 33.79 -24.44
N THR A 264 -27.30 32.75 -24.12
CA THR A 264 -28.49 32.82 -23.25
C THR A 264 -28.15 32.77 -21.77
N VAL A 265 -26.89 32.49 -21.43
CA VAL A 265 -26.38 32.33 -20.05
C VAL A 265 -25.52 33.56 -19.69
N THR A 266 -25.80 34.15 -18.57
CA THR A 266 -24.87 35.10 -17.94
C THR A 266 -23.95 34.32 -17.00
N TYR A 267 -22.67 34.26 -17.35
CA TYR A 267 -21.69 33.53 -16.58
C TYR A 267 -21.22 34.32 -15.36
N ASP A 268 -21.04 33.62 -14.27
CA ASP A 268 -20.54 34.19 -13.03
C ASP A 268 -19.06 34.59 -13.19
N THR A 269 -18.74 35.82 -12.87
CA THR A 269 -17.38 36.35 -12.91
C THR A 269 -16.69 36.30 -11.54
N MET A 270 -17.37 35.77 -10.53
CA MET A 270 -16.86 35.71 -9.17
C MET A 270 -15.70 34.72 -9.07
N VAL A 271 -14.67 35.08 -8.33
CA VAL A 271 -13.53 34.22 -8.02
C VAL A 271 -13.59 33.91 -6.53
N ALA A 272 -13.48 32.62 -6.20
CA ALA A 272 -13.36 32.18 -4.82
C ALA A 272 -11.90 31.78 -4.52
N THR A 273 -11.52 32.01 -3.28
CA THR A 273 -10.22 31.52 -2.77
C THR A 273 -10.45 30.32 -1.87
N ILE A 274 -9.66 29.26 -2.08
CA ILE A 274 -9.66 28.08 -1.21
C ILE A 274 -8.33 28.00 -0.50
N THR A 275 -8.37 27.92 0.81
CA THR A 275 -7.19 27.59 1.61
C THR A 275 -7.34 26.18 2.15
N VAL A 276 -6.44 25.28 1.74
CA VAL A 276 -6.42 23.88 2.17
C VAL A 276 -5.26 23.69 3.14
N THR A 277 -5.56 23.20 4.33
CA THR A 277 -4.55 22.84 5.33
C THR A 277 -4.58 21.34 5.54
N ILE A 278 -3.45 20.68 5.33
CA ILE A 278 -3.27 19.26 5.59
C ILE A 278 -2.73 19.13 7.02
N GLN A 279 -3.54 18.60 7.91
CA GLN A 279 -3.19 18.47 9.33
C GLN A 279 -2.22 17.29 9.52
N LYS A 280 -1.45 17.34 10.59
CA LYS A 280 -0.47 16.28 10.91
C LYS A 280 -1.10 14.90 11.17
N ASP A 281 -2.40 14.85 11.50
CA ASP A 281 -3.15 13.62 11.68
C ASP A 281 -3.69 13.03 10.36
N GLY A 282 -3.38 13.66 9.21
CA GLY A 282 -3.84 13.21 7.89
C GLY A 282 -5.19 13.74 7.48
N THR A 283 -5.87 14.56 8.30
CA THR A 283 -7.12 15.20 7.91
C THR A 283 -6.85 16.49 7.14
N ALA A 284 -7.73 16.82 6.20
CA ALA A 284 -7.65 18.05 5.44
C ALA A 284 -8.78 19.00 5.85
N LYS A 285 -8.45 20.28 6.00
CA LYS A 285 -9.43 21.36 6.16
C LYS A 285 -9.39 22.27 4.95
N ALA A 286 -10.54 22.65 4.44
CA ALA A 286 -10.67 23.60 3.36
C ALA A 286 -11.54 24.77 3.81
N ILE A 287 -11.04 25.99 3.63
CA ILE A 287 -11.77 27.21 3.89
C ILE A 287 -11.97 27.93 2.56
N VAL A 288 -13.21 28.27 2.27
CA VAL A 288 -13.60 28.96 1.05
C VAL A 288 -13.97 30.40 1.40
N ALA A 289 -13.36 31.32 0.70
CA ALA A 289 -13.72 32.76 0.77
C ALA A 289 -14.03 33.27 -0.63
N HIS A 290 -15.16 33.97 -0.77
CA HIS A 290 -15.52 34.62 -2.01
C HIS A 290 -14.91 36.03 -2.03
N LEU A 291 -14.30 36.37 -3.14
CA LEU A 291 -13.69 37.67 -3.36
C LEU A 291 -14.67 38.64 -4.01
#